data_1034c939efa128a19988fe27709211b3
#
_entry.id   1034c939efa128a19988fe27709211b3
#
_cell.length_a   1.000
_cell.length_b   1.000
_cell.length_c   1.000
_cell.angle_alpha   90.00
_cell.angle_beta   90.00
_cell.angle_gamma   90.00
#
_symmetry.space_group_name_H-M   'P 1'
#
loop_
_entity.id
_entity.type
_entity.pdbx_description
1 polymer ?
#
loop_
_entity_poly.entity_id
_entity_poly.type
_entity_poly.pdbx_seq_one_letter_code
_entity_poly.pdbx_strand_id
1 'polypeptide(L)'
;QSALHHIYRDIFSENPNKFQSDELLQHCRNSIQDCIELRTKLLDNGIKNIVTIGIGGSFEGPKLLIETLTNSSTRHFNHIFLTGPDHIEFNETVEPLAQEETFFIVSSKSFSTDETLQSLELAKKWISRNCDFNSHFIAITSQPNKAKELGFNNMITFPNEIGGRYSMWSPIALPAILELGKGFIEFLKGGGEADNQLLCDNEYKDFIKTLSFSDLWYSNFMHRETRVLLTYSWKMRFFNDYAQQLEMESIGKQPNKNSIFQKTGQIVFGGFGSTAQHSYFQLLHQGTSSVCADIFTIEDYKDKNKLLFAQSQAQANLLANGDNADLKDHEKVNSNVPTNLFTLKTLNPFNLGYLIASWEHRTFMTSQMLEINPFDQYGVSAGKIFTNKYLDEHGG
;
A
#
# COMPACT_ATOMS: atom_id res chain seq x y z
N GLN A 1 8.93 -0.50 -18.92
CA GLN A 1 8.11 0.20 -17.92
C GLN A 1 7.81 -0.75 -16.76
N SER A 2 7.74 -0.22 -15.52
CA SER A 2 7.52 -1.03 -14.30
C SER A 2 6.03 -1.36 -14.10
N ALA A 3 5.42 -2.08 -15.05
CA ALA A 3 3.97 -2.33 -15.12
C ALA A 3 3.57 -3.82 -15.02
N LEU A 4 4.50 -4.68 -14.60
CA LEU A 4 4.30 -6.15 -14.63
C LEU A 4 3.70 -6.73 -13.32
N HIS A 5 3.26 -5.90 -12.39
CA HIS A 5 2.78 -6.32 -11.07
C HIS A 5 1.56 -7.28 -11.13
N HIS A 6 0.71 -7.13 -12.13
CA HIS A 6 -0.47 -7.99 -12.35
C HIS A 6 -0.12 -9.47 -12.58
N ILE A 7 1.12 -9.80 -12.97
CA ILE A 7 1.55 -11.18 -13.20
C ILE A 7 1.35 -12.06 -11.96
N TYR A 8 1.58 -11.52 -10.75
CA TYR A 8 1.40 -12.26 -9.51
C TYR A 8 -0.07 -12.59 -9.21
N ARG A 9 -1.00 -11.77 -9.70
CA ARG A 9 -2.44 -12.03 -9.61
C ARG A 9 -2.88 -13.09 -10.62
N ASP A 10 -2.21 -13.13 -11.75
CA ASP A 10 -2.54 -14.04 -12.86
C ASP A 10 -2.03 -15.47 -12.64
N ILE A 11 -0.87 -15.67 -11.98
CA ILE A 11 -0.25 -17.00 -11.83
C ILE A 11 -1.08 -18.02 -11.04
N PHE A 12 -2.06 -17.59 -10.25
CA PHE A 12 -3.01 -18.44 -9.52
C PHE A 12 -4.42 -18.36 -10.08
N SER A 13 -4.63 -17.66 -11.20
CA SER A 13 -5.90 -17.62 -11.93
C SER A 13 -6.19 -18.98 -12.59
N GLU A 14 -7.47 -19.34 -12.67
CA GLU A 14 -7.92 -20.54 -13.42
C GLU A 14 -7.71 -20.37 -14.93
N ASN A 15 -7.69 -19.13 -15.42
CA ASN A 15 -7.49 -18.78 -16.82
C ASN A 15 -6.38 -17.73 -16.96
N PRO A 16 -5.11 -18.11 -16.80
CA PRO A 16 -4.01 -17.15 -16.86
C PRO A 16 -3.88 -16.52 -18.26
N ASN A 17 -3.57 -15.23 -18.30
CA ASN A 17 -3.30 -14.51 -19.54
C ASN A 17 -2.05 -15.07 -20.23
N LYS A 18 -2.18 -15.47 -21.48
CA LYS A 18 -1.10 -16.10 -22.27
C LYS A 18 -0.06 -15.12 -22.84
N PHE A 19 0.01 -13.89 -22.32
CA PHE A 19 0.92 -12.86 -22.83
C PHE A 19 2.33 -12.92 -22.23
N GLN A 20 2.55 -13.79 -21.24
CA GLN A 20 3.84 -13.91 -20.55
C GLN A 20 4.48 -15.28 -20.82
N SER A 21 5.81 -15.34 -20.79
CA SER A 21 6.52 -16.60 -20.93
C SER A 21 6.26 -17.54 -19.76
N ASP A 22 6.20 -18.84 -20.02
CA ASP A 22 6.01 -19.86 -18.98
C ASP A 22 7.15 -19.82 -17.94
N GLU A 23 8.36 -19.48 -18.35
CA GLU A 23 9.53 -19.32 -17.46
C GLU A 23 9.30 -18.18 -16.45
N LEU A 24 8.79 -17.05 -16.89
CA LEU A 24 8.51 -15.91 -16.02
C LEU A 24 7.36 -16.21 -15.04
N LEU A 25 6.30 -16.84 -15.52
CA LEU A 25 5.19 -17.29 -14.68
C LEU A 25 5.66 -18.29 -13.62
N GLN A 26 6.53 -19.24 -14.00
CA GLN A 26 7.08 -20.23 -13.07
C GLN A 26 8.01 -19.57 -12.04
N HIS A 27 8.84 -18.61 -12.46
CA HIS A 27 9.67 -17.84 -11.54
C HIS A 27 8.84 -17.12 -10.49
N CYS A 28 7.75 -16.44 -10.90
CA CYS A 28 6.85 -15.76 -9.97
C CYS A 28 6.14 -16.74 -9.01
N ARG A 29 5.69 -17.91 -9.50
CA ARG A 29 5.11 -18.95 -8.62
C ARG A 29 6.10 -19.45 -7.59
N ASN A 30 7.32 -19.79 -8.03
CA ASN A 30 8.36 -20.28 -7.15
C ASN A 30 8.69 -19.24 -6.09
N SER A 31 8.81 -17.98 -6.45
CA SER A 31 9.14 -16.91 -5.49
C SER A 31 8.10 -16.74 -4.38
N ILE A 32 6.80 -16.92 -4.67
CA ILE A 32 5.75 -16.94 -3.63
C ILE A 32 5.81 -18.22 -2.80
N GLN A 33 6.07 -19.36 -3.43
CA GLN A 33 6.21 -20.64 -2.73
C GLN A 33 7.39 -20.61 -1.76
N ASP A 34 8.55 -20.08 -2.18
CA ASP A 34 9.74 -19.89 -1.34
C ASP A 34 9.43 -19.02 -0.12
N CYS A 35 8.63 -17.96 -0.30
CA CYS A 35 8.16 -17.13 0.82
C CYS A 35 7.30 -17.94 1.81
N ILE A 36 6.40 -18.79 1.33
CA ILE A 36 5.52 -19.61 2.16
C ILE A 36 6.35 -20.67 2.91
N GLU A 37 7.32 -21.28 2.27
CA GLU A 37 8.20 -22.29 2.88
C GLU A 37 9.12 -21.69 3.94
N LEU A 38 9.60 -20.46 3.73
CA LEU A 38 10.43 -19.75 4.69
C LEU A 38 9.71 -19.60 6.05
N ARG A 39 8.40 -19.41 6.06
CA ARG A 39 7.60 -19.33 7.29
C ARG A 39 7.85 -20.55 8.21
N THR A 40 7.75 -21.74 7.68
CA THR A 40 7.96 -22.99 8.45
C THR A 40 9.37 -23.03 9.01
N LYS A 41 10.37 -22.73 8.19
CA LYS A 41 11.78 -22.71 8.63
C LYS A 41 12.03 -21.71 9.77
N LEU A 42 11.43 -20.52 9.71
CA LEU A 42 11.60 -19.51 10.76
C LEU A 42 10.93 -19.93 12.06
N LEU A 43 9.75 -20.54 12.00
CA LEU A 43 9.04 -21.06 13.18
C LEU A 43 9.82 -22.22 13.84
N ASP A 44 10.33 -23.15 13.03
CA ASP A 44 11.12 -24.29 13.50
C ASP A 44 12.45 -23.85 14.14
N ASN A 45 13.02 -22.73 13.67
CA ASN A 45 14.24 -22.13 14.23
C ASN A 45 13.98 -21.23 15.44
N GLY A 46 12.74 -21.11 15.92
CA GLY A 46 12.40 -20.33 17.11
C GLY A 46 12.42 -18.81 16.91
N ILE A 47 12.36 -18.33 15.66
CA ILE A 47 12.27 -16.90 15.38
C ILE A 47 10.93 -16.36 15.88
N LYS A 48 10.99 -15.22 16.58
CA LYS A 48 9.81 -14.52 17.13
C LYS A 48 9.65 -13.12 16.54
N ASN A 49 10.75 -12.47 16.16
CA ASN A 49 10.73 -11.11 15.66
C ASN A 49 11.12 -11.06 14.18
N ILE A 50 10.31 -10.41 13.39
CA ILE A 50 10.60 -10.09 11.98
C ILE A 50 10.82 -8.60 11.86
N VAL A 51 12.05 -8.22 11.56
CA VAL A 51 12.42 -6.83 11.30
C VAL A 51 12.53 -6.62 9.80
N THR A 52 11.65 -5.83 9.25
CA THR A 52 11.64 -5.50 7.82
C THR A 52 12.31 -4.16 7.58
N ILE A 53 13.44 -4.16 6.88
CA ILE A 53 14.14 -2.96 6.42
C ILE A 53 13.67 -2.66 5.01
N GLY A 54 12.88 -1.58 4.86
CA GLY A 54 12.31 -1.21 3.57
C GLY A 54 11.41 0.02 3.68
N ILE A 55 11.33 0.81 2.61
CA ILE A 55 10.64 2.09 2.57
C ILE A 55 9.64 2.15 1.41
N GLY A 56 8.64 3.02 1.50
CA GLY A 56 7.63 3.20 0.46
C GLY A 56 6.87 1.90 0.18
N GLY A 57 6.88 1.41 -1.05
CA GLY A 57 6.16 0.17 -1.42
C GLY A 57 6.62 -1.09 -0.69
N SER A 58 7.84 -1.09 -0.13
CA SER A 58 8.33 -2.19 0.74
C SER A 58 7.80 -2.09 2.17
N PHE A 59 7.09 -1.04 2.51
CA PHE A 59 6.50 -0.78 3.83
C PHE A 59 4.97 -0.70 3.77
N GLU A 60 4.41 0.22 2.97
CA GLU A 60 2.97 0.55 3.01
C GLU A 60 2.08 -0.65 2.68
N GLY A 61 2.42 -1.38 1.60
CA GLY A 61 1.68 -2.57 1.22
C GLY A 61 1.75 -3.70 2.24
N PRO A 62 2.94 -4.18 2.62
CA PRO A 62 3.11 -5.23 3.63
C PRO A 62 2.46 -4.89 4.98
N LYS A 63 2.59 -3.65 5.45
CA LYS A 63 1.96 -3.17 6.68
C LYS A 63 0.44 -3.22 6.59
N LEU A 64 -0.13 -2.71 5.51
CA LEU A 64 -1.58 -2.77 5.27
C LEU A 64 -2.08 -4.22 5.33
N LEU A 65 -1.41 -5.16 4.65
CA LEU A 65 -1.81 -6.57 4.61
C LEU A 65 -1.80 -7.20 6.01
N ILE A 66 -0.71 -7.01 6.76
CA ILE A 66 -0.59 -7.56 8.13
C ILE A 66 -1.70 -6.98 9.02
N GLU A 67 -1.87 -5.67 9.04
CA GLU A 67 -2.82 -5.01 9.93
C GLU A 67 -4.28 -5.30 9.56
N THR A 68 -4.56 -5.50 8.27
CA THR A 68 -5.91 -5.80 7.79
C THR A 68 -6.28 -7.27 7.99
N LEU A 69 -5.38 -8.19 7.66
CA LEU A 69 -5.71 -9.61 7.51
C LEU A 69 -5.35 -10.49 8.69
N THR A 70 -4.60 -9.96 9.67
CA THR A 70 -4.19 -10.74 10.84
C THR A 70 -4.69 -10.13 12.16
N ASN A 71 -4.74 -10.90 13.21
CA ASN A 71 -5.01 -10.41 14.57
C ASN A 71 -3.71 -10.35 15.36
N SER A 72 -3.41 -9.19 15.93
CA SER A 72 -2.19 -8.98 16.71
C SER A 72 -1.97 -10.01 17.84
N SER A 73 -3.06 -10.48 18.46
CA SER A 73 -3.01 -11.48 19.52
C SER A 73 -2.72 -12.92 19.05
N THR A 74 -2.83 -13.19 17.76
CA THR A 74 -2.65 -14.53 17.18
C THR A 74 -1.58 -14.58 16.10
N ARG A 75 -0.84 -13.48 15.88
CA ARG A 75 0.30 -13.45 14.98
C ARG A 75 1.39 -14.40 15.45
N HIS A 76 2.06 -15.01 14.49
CA HIS A 76 3.20 -15.91 14.74
C HIS A 76 4.45 -15.13 15.10
N PHE A 77 4.57 -13.91 14.57
CA PHE A 77 5.74 -13.07 14.70
C PHE A 77 5.37 -11.66 15.19
N ASN A 78 6.29 -11.04 15.91
CA ASN A 78 6.29 -9.61 16.16
C ASN A 78 6.91 -8.89 14.95
N HIS A 79 6.14 -8.07 14.25
CA HIS A 79 6.59 -7.36 13.05
C HIS A 79 7.02 -5.93 13.37
N ILE A 80 8.25 -5.63 13.04
CA ILE A 80 8.88 -4.31 13.17
C ILE A 80 9.29 -3.85 11.77
N PHE A 81 9.01 -2.60 11.43
CA PHE A 81 9.42 -2.00 10.18
C PHE A 81 10.40 -0.86 10.46
N LEU A 82 11.57 -0.94 9.85
CA LEU A 82 12.55 0.14 9.81
C LEU A 82 12.41 0.86 8.47
N THR A 83 11.93 2.09 8.51
CA THR A 83 11.54 2.84 7.31
C THR A 83 12.46 4.01 7.01
N GLY A 84 13.43 4.29 7.87
CA GLY A 84 14.35 5.40 7.71
C GLY A 84 15.72 5.15 8.34
N PRO A 85 16.65 6.09 8.14
CA PRO A 85 18.01 6.01 8.66
C PRO A 85 18.13 6.49 10.11
N ASP A 86 17.00 6.72 10.81
CA ASP A 86 17.02 7.23 12.19
C ASP A 86 17.50 6.14 13.14
N HIS A 87 18.68 6.36 13.73
CA HIS A 87 19.25 5.44 14.72
C HIS A 87 18.41 5.35 16.01
N ILE A 88 17.56 6.34 16.31
CA ILE A 88 16.65 6.29 17.46
C ILE A 88 15.58 5.25 17.22
N GLU A 89 14.99 5.21 16.00
CA GLU A 89 14.03 4.16 15.60
C GLU A 89 14.63 2.77 15.82
N PHE A 90 15.88 2.56 15.39
CA PHE A 90 16.59 1.29 15.57
C PHE A 90 16.81 0.96 17.04
N ASN A 91 17.30 1.91 17.84
CA ASN A 91 17.61 1.71 19.25
C ASN A 91 16.36 1.39 20.08
N GLU A 92 15.23 2.02 19.78
CA GLU A 92 13.97 1.81 20.50
C GLU A 92 13.27 0.52 20.09
N THR A 93 13.40 0.08 18.85
CA THR A 93 12.61 -1.02 18.30
C THR A 93 13.37 -2.33 18.12
N VAL A 94 14.68 -2.29 17.84
CA VAL A 94 15.50 -3.47 17.55
C VAL A 94 16.50 -3.80 18.67
N GLU A 95 17.20 -2.82 19.24
CA GLU A 95 18.18 -3.07 20.32
C GLU A 95 17.61 -3.90 21.49
N PRO A 96 16.33 -3.75 21.92
CA PRO A 96 15.78 -4.54 23.02
C PRO A 96 15.49 -6.00 22.69
N LEU A 97 15.57 -6.40 21.42
CA LEU A 97 15.20 -7.75 20.98
C LEU A 97 16.31 -8.78 21.28
N ALA A 98 15.92 -10.05 21.41
CA ALA A 98 16.87 -11.15 21.45
C ALA A 98 17.39 -11.44 20.02
N GLN A 99 18.68 -11.40 19.82
CA GLN A 99 19.30 -11.53 18.49
C GLN A 99 19.00 -12.89 17.86
N GLU A 100 19.10 -13.96 18.62
CA GLU A 100 18.83 -15.33 18.20
C GLU A 100 17.36 -15.60 17.82
N GLU A 101 16.44 -14.76 18.29
CA GLU A 101 15.00 -14.84 17.97
C GLU A 101 14.57 -13.84 16.90
N THR A 102 15.50 -13.10 16.28
CA THR A 102 15.22 -12.01 15.36
C THR A 102 15.71 -12.34 13.94
N PHE A 103 14.84 -12.15 12.96
CA PHE A 103 15.13 -12.33 11.55
C PHE A 103 14.86 -11.03 10.76
N PHE A 104 15.79 -10.67 9.88
CA PHE A 104 15.73 -9.45 9.08
C PHE A 104 15.33 -9.73 7.64
N ILE A 105 14.36 -9.02 7.15
CA ILE A 105 13.95 -8.97 5.74
C ILE A 105 14.44 -7.64 5.17
N VAL A 106 15.37 -7.66 4.23
CA VAL A 106 15.84 -6.45 3.56
C VAL A 106 15.16 -6.35 2.20
N SER A 107 14.15 -5.49 2.13
CA SER A 107 13.29 -5.33 0.96
C SER A 107 13.67 -4.08 0.17
N SER A 108 14.39 -4.25 -0.94
CA SER A 108 14.76 -3.16 -1.82
C SER A 108 14.85 -3.63 -3.27
N LYS A 109 14.03 -3.03 -4.14
CA LYS A 109 14.07 -3.33 -5.58
C LYS A 109 15.48 -3.13 -6.15
N SER A 110 16.09 -1.96 -5.89
CA SER A 110 17.34 -1.53 -6.49
C SER A 110 18.59 -1.91 -5.68
N PHE A 111 18.44 -2.24 -4.40
CA PHE A 111 19.52 -2.39 -3.43
C PHE A 111 20.56 -1.25 -3.48
N SER A 112 20.03 -0.02 -3.63
CA SER A 112 20.82 1.23 -3.70
C SER A 112 20.09 2.40 -3.04
N THR A 113 19.12 2.11 -2.16
CA THR A 113 18.39 3.15 -1.42
C THR A 113 19.18 3.41 -0.13
N ASP A 114 19.67 4.65 0.03
CA ASP A 114 20.60 5.01 1.10
C ASP A 114 20.02 4.74 2.49
N GLU A 115 18.74 5.06 2.69
CA GLU A 115 18.03 4.79 3.94
C GLU A 115 18.02 3.30 4.29
N THR A 116 17.77 2.43 3.28
CA THR A 116 17.79 0.97 3.46
C THR A 116 19.20 0.46 3.77
N LEU A 117 20.22 1.00 3.10
CA LEU A 117 21.62 0.58 3.31
C LEU A 117 22.14 1.00 4.69
N GLN A 118 21.79 2.19 5.17
CA GLN A 118 22.15 2.63 6.51
C GLN A 118 21.51 1.76 7.60
N SER A 119 20.21 1.49 7.49
CA SER A 119 19.51 0.59 8.42
C SER A 119 20.07 -0.84 8.37
N LEU A 120 20.45 -1.32 7.19
CA LEU A 120 21.12 -2.62 7.03
C LEU A 120 22.46 -2.68 7.76
N GLU A 121 23.29 -1.64 7.67
CA GLU A 121 24.57 -1.58 8.37
C GLU A 121 24.41 -1.55 9.91
N LEU A 122 23.39 -0.87 10.42
CA LEU A 122 23.04 -0.94 11.85
C LEU A 122 22.64 -2.36 12.25
N ALA A 123 21.77 -2.99 11.48
CA ALA A 123 21.31 -4.37 11.73
C ALA A 123 22.46 -5.40 11.68
N LYS A 124 23.36 -5.27 10.69
CA LYS A 124 24.56 -6.12 10.61
C LYS A 124 25.47 -5.99 11.83
N LYS A 125 25.75 -4.76 12.26
CA LYS A 125 26.56 -4.51 13.46
C LYS A 125 25.90 -5.07 14.72
N TRP A 126 24.58 -4.97 14.80
CA TRP A 126 23.82 -5.48 15.94
C TRP A 126 23.84 -7.01 15.97
N ILE A 127 23.48 -7.70 14.88
CA ILE A 127 23.37 -9.16 14.85
C ILE A 127 24.75 -9.86 15.00
N SER A 128 25.84 -9.27 14.46
CA SER A 128 27.17 -9.85 14.48
C SER A 128 27.79 -9.99 15.89
N ARG A 129 27.12 -9.46 16.91
CA ARG A 129 27.57 -9.62 18.31
C ARG A 129 27.47 -11.08 18.77
N ASN A 130 26.44 -11.83 18.31
CA ASN A 130 26.16 -13.18 18.80
C ASN A 130 25.75 -14.18 17.70
N CYS A 131 25.33 -13.71 16.51
CA CYS A 131 24.73 -14.56 15.48
C CYS A 131 25.42 -14.40 14.12
N ASP A 132 25.25 -15.42 13.27
CA ASP A 132 25.70 -15.36 11.87
C ASP A 132 24.73 -14.57 11.01
N PHE A 133 25.27 -13.70 10.15
CA PHE A 133 24.49 -12.86 9.25
C PHE A 133 23.56 -13.68 8.32
N ASN A 134 24.11 -14.72 7.67
CA ASN A 134 23.33 -15.46 6.66
C ASN A 134 22.19 -16.31 7.25
N SER A 135 22.24 -16.67 8.53
CA SER A 135 21.13 -17.37 9.18
C SER A 135 20.00 -16.47 9.65
N HIS A 136 20.27 -15.15 9.73
CA HIS A 136 19.31 -14.17 10.25
C HIS A 136 18.86 -13.12 9.24
N PHE A 137 19.31 -13.19 7.97
CA PHE A 137 18.94 -12.21 6.95
C PHE A 137 18.49 -12.87 5.65
N ILE A 138 17.53 -12.21 5.00
CA ILE A 138 17.13 -12.48 3.62
C ILE A 138 16.99 -11.17 2.83
N ALA A 139 17.42 -11.19 1.57
CA ALA A 139 17.20 -10.10 0.63
C ALA A 139 15.98 -10.36 -0.25
N ILE A 140 15.11 -9.37 -0.40
CA ILE A 140 14.01 -9.36 -1.36
C ILE A 140 14.31 -8.28 -2.41
N THR A 141 14.66 -8.71 -3.63
CA THR A 141 15.21 -7.76 -4.61
C THR A 141 15.02 -8.18 -6.06
N SER A 142 15.07 -7.21 -6.98
CA SER A 142 15.25 -7.46 -8.42
C SER A 142 16.72 -7.38 -8.87
N GLN A 143 17.67 -7.14 -7.94
CA GLN A 143 19.10 -6.96 -8.22
C GLN A 143 19.96 -7.96 -7.43
N PRO A 144 19.94 -9.27 -7.78
CA PRO A 144 20.60 -10.30 -7.01
C PRO A 144 22.13 -10.11 -6.91
N ASN A 145 22.77 -9.55 -7.93
CA ASN A 145 24.22 -9.32 -7.90
C ASN A 145 24.58 -8.27 -6.84
N LYS A 146 23.84 -7.19 -6.73
CA LYS A 146 24.08 -6.17 -5.68
C LYS A 146 23.85 -6.74 -4.28
N ALA A 147 22.83 -7.58 -4.10
CA ALA A 147 22.60 -8.26 -2.83
C ALA A 147 23.78 -9.17 -2.46
N LYS A 148 24.35 -9.92 -3.42
CA LYS A 148 25.55 -10.74 -3.22
C LYS A 148 26.77 -9.91 -2.85
N GLU A 149 26.99 -8.76 -3.48
CA GLU A 149 28.08 -7.82 -3.14
C GLU A 149 27.97 -7.31 -1.70
N LEU A 150 26.76 -7.20 -1.16
CA LEU A 150 26.48 -6.85 0.24
C LEU A 150 26.51 -8.06 1.20
N GLY A 151 26.88 -9.26 0.72
CA GLY A 151 27.08 -10.46 1.53
C GLY A 151 25.86 -11.37 1.69
N PHE A 152 24.75 -11.12 0.98
CA PHE A 152 23.57 -11.97 1.05
C PHE A 152 23.74 -13.26 0.27
N ASN A 153 23.63 -14.40 0.95
CA ASN A 153 23.52 -15.72 0.32
C ASN A 153 22.04 -16.14 0.17
N ASN A 154 21.17 -15.67 1.08
CA ASN A 154 19.75 -15.94 1.04
C ASN A 154 19.01 -14.80 0.38
N MET A 155 18.27 -15.08 -0.70
CA MET A 155 17.50 -14.07 -1.40
C MET A 155 16.31 -14.68 -2.14
N ILE A 156 15.24 -13.92 -2.24
CA ILE A 156 14.10 -14.19 -3.12
C ILE A 156 14.00 -13.04 -4.11
N THR A 157 13.97 -13.40 -5.39
CA THR A 157 13.98 -12.41 -6.47
C THR A 157 12.60 -12.23 -7.09
N PHE A 158 12.38 -11.07 -7.67
CA PHE A 158 11.16 -10.74 -8.42
C PHE A 158 11.52 -9.91 -9.67
N PRO A 159 10.64 -9.86 -10.69
CA PRO A 159 10.90 -9.14 -11.94
C PRO A 159 11.17 -7.65 -11.72
N ASN A 160 12.17 -7.12 -12.44
CA ASN A 160 12.54 -5.70 -12.34
C ASN A 160 11.44 -4.75 -12.85
N GLU A 161 10.49 -5.25 -13.63
CA GLU A 161 9.37 -4.51 -14.19
C GLU A 161 8.22 -4.29 -13.19
N ILE A 162 8.43 -4.56 -11.90
CA ILE A 162 7.46 -4.28 -10.84
C ILE A 162 7.79 -2.95 -10.18
N GLY A 163 6.84 -2.02 -10.20
CA GLY A 163 6.95 -0.73 -9.52
C GLY A 163 6.80 -0.85 -8.00
N GLY A 164 7.50 0.01 -7.22
CA GLY A 164 7.49 -0.07 -5.75
C GLY A 164 6.08 -0.02 -5.15
N ARG A 165 5.28 0.98 -5.49
CA ARG A 165 3.89 1.15 -5.00
C ARG A 165 2.90 0.10 -5.49
N TYR A 166 3.31 -0.70 -6.50
CA TYR A 166 2.55 -1.84 -7.03
C TYR A 166 3.12 -3.20 -6.59
N SER A 167 4.09 -3.23 -5.67
CA SER A 167 4.87 -4.44 -5.39
C SER A 167 4.27 -5.37 -4.33
N MET A 168 3.20 -5.00 -3.66
CA MET A 168 2.60 -5.80 -2.59
C MET A 168 2.06 -7.18 -3.04
N TRP A 169 1.95 -7.41 -4.34
CA TRP A 169 1.58 -8.70 -4.93
C TRP A 169 2.76 -9.68 -5.01
N SER A 170 3.98 -9.18 -4.91
CA SER A 170 5.25 -9.89 -5.10
C SER A 170 5.86 -10.35 -3.76
N PRO A 171 7.04 -10.99 -3.77
CA PRO A 171 7.79 -11.30 -2.55
C PRO A 171 8.10 -10.12 -1.62
N ILE A 172 7.94 -8.89 -2.08
CA ILE A 172 7.98 -7.70 -1.20
C ILE A 172 6.95 -7.82 -0.04
N ALA A 173 5.86 -8.54 -0.26
CA ALA A 173 4.88 -8.85 0.79
C ALA A 173 5.34 -9.93 1.77
N LEU A 174 6.61 -10.38 1.75
CA LEU A 174 7.08 -11.46 2.62
C LEU A 174 6.65 -11.32 4.08
N PRO A 175 6.72 -10.15 4.74
CA PRO A 175 6.26 -10.03 6.12
C PRO A 175 4.79 -10.47 6.30
N ALA A 176 3.92 -10.13 5.35
CA ALA A 176 2.52 -10.55 5.36
C ALA A 176 2.36 -12.03 4.98
N ILE A 177 3.16 -12.53 4.04
CA ILE A 177 3.14 -13.95 3.64
C ILE A 177 3.54 -14.85 4.81
N LEU A 178 4.49 -14.43 5.64
CA LEU A 178 4.90 -15.16 6.85
C LEU A 178 3.73 -15.35 7.84
N GLU A 179 2.78 -14.43 7.88
CA GLU A 179 1.58 -14.57 8.71
C GLU A 179 0.47 -15.36 8.02
N LEU A 180 0.19 -15.02 6.76
CA LEU A 180 -0.96 -15.55 6.01
C LEU A 180 -0.70 -16.96 5.44
N GLY A 181 0.55 -17.31 5.19
CA GLY A 181 0.90 -18.56 4.52
C GLY A 181 0.14 -18.70 3.18
N LYS A 182 -0.53 -19.83 3.01
CA LYS A 182 -1.37 -20.07 1.81
C LYS A 182 -2.55 -19.11 1.66
N GLY A 183 -2.95 -18.41 2.72
CA GLY A 183 -3.99 -17.38 2.66
C GLY A 183 -3.62 -16.19 1.78
N PHE A 184 -2.31 -15.96 1.56
CA PHE A 184 -1.84 -14.96 0.61
C PHE A 184 -2.23 -15.28 -0.84
N ILE A 185 -2.37 -16.56 -1.19
CA ILE A 185 -2.84 -16.97 -2.53
C ILE A 185 -4.28 -16.50 -2.76
N GLU A 186 -5.13 -16.51 -1.73
CA GLU A 186 -6.50 -15.98 -1.85
C GLU A 186 -6.52 -14.47 -2.06
N PHE A 187 -5.56 -13.74 -1.48
CA PHE A 187 -5.37 -12.32 -1.77
C PHE A 187 -4.99 -12.09 -3.24
N LEU A 188 -4.06 -12.89 -3.78
CA LEU A 188 -3.68 -12.81 -5.20
C LEU A 188 -4.85 -13.15 -6.12
N LYS A 189 -5.63 -14.18 -5.81
CA LYS A 189 -6.85 -14.56 -6.56
C LYS A 189 -7.89 -13.44 -6.58
N GLY A 190 -8.11 -12.75 -5.46
CA GLY A 190 -9.01 -11.61 -5.38
C GLY A 190 -8.61 -10.51 -6.35
N GLY A 191 -7.30 -10.18 -6.41
CA GLY A 191 -6.78 -9.25 -7.40
C GLY A 191 -6.93 -9.73 -8.84
N GLY A 192 -6.68 -11.03 -9.09
CA GLY A 192 -6.87 -11.65 -10.40
C GLY A 192 -8.32 -11.63 -10.87
N GLU A 193 -9.28 -11.78 -9.96
CA GLU A 193 -10.71 -11.63 -10.28
C GLU A 193 -11.06 -10.21 -10.72
N ALA A 194 -10.54 -9.19 -10.05
CA ALA A 194 -10.73 -7.81 -10.48
C ALA A 194 -10.11 -7.55 -11.87
N ASP A 195 -8.92 -8.10 -12.17
CA ASP A 195 -8.29 -8.02 -13.48
C ASP A 195 -9.16 -8.70 -14.56
N ASN A 196 -9.70 -9.88 -14.26
CA ASN A 196 -10.59 -10.60 -15.17
C ASN A 196 -11.86 -9.80 -15.46
N GLN A 197 -12.48 -9.22 -14.45
CA GLN A 197 -13.67 -8.38 -14.62
C GLN A 197 -13.34 -7.11 -15.43
N LEU A 198 -12.17 -6.50 -15.22
CA LEU A 198 -11.75 -5.37 -16.07
C LEU A 198 -11.66 -5.76 -17.56
N LEU A 199 -11.34 -7.00 -17.88
CA LEU A 199 -11.24 -7.46 -19.26
C LEU A 199 -12.58 -7.91 -19.86
N CYS A 200 -13.44 -8.55 -19.07
CA CYS A 200 -14.60 -9.28 -19.55
C CYS A 200 -15.95 -8.69 -19.14
N ASP A 201 -16.02 -7.89 -18.04
CA ASP A 201 -17.28 -7.38 -17.50
C ASP A 201 -17.43 -5.88 -17.80
N ASN A 202 -18.48 -5.54 -18.55
CA ASN A 202 -18.74 -4.15 -18.91
C ASN A 202 -19.24 -3.31 -17.71
N GLU A 203 -20.00 -3.89 -16.79
CA GLU A 203 -20.47 -3.19 -15.59
C GLU A 203 -19.31 -2.79 -14.70
N TYR A 204 -18.37 -3.70 -14.45
CA TYR A 204 -17.16 -3.39 -13.71
C TYR A 204 -16.29 -2.33 -14.43
N LYS A 205 -16.12 -2.45 -15.77
CA LYS A 205 -15.38 -1.42 -16.54
C LYS A 205 -15.99 -0.05 -16.40
N ASP A 206 -17.32 0.05 -16.48
CA ASP A 206 -18.03 1.32 -16.39
C ASP A 206 -17.98 1.88 -14.96
N PHE A 207 -18.00 1.01 -13.95
CA PHE A 207 -17.76 1.41 -12.57
C PHE A 207 -16.37 2.04 -12.38
N ILE A 208 -15.30 1.39 -12.84
CA ILE A 208 -13.92 1.92 -12.74
C ILE A 208 -13.77 3.22 -13.55
N LYS A 209 -14.31 3.28 -14.77
CA LYS A 209 -14.30 4.51 -15.58
C LYS A 209 -15.03 5.65 -14.88
N THR A 210 -16.18 5.38 -14.27
CA THR A 210 -16.97 6.37 -13.55
C THR A 210 -16.20 6.94 -12.37
N LEU A 211 -15.55 6.09 -11.57
CA LEU A 211 -14.70 6.55 -10.47
C LEU A 211 -13.53 7.40 -10.98
N SER A 212 -12.83 6.94 -12.01
CA SER A 212 -11.68 7.64 -12.59
C SER A 212 -12.08 8.98 -13.21
N PHE A 213 -13.20 9.03 -13.92
CA PHE A 213 -13.72 10.26 -14.49
C PHE A 213 -14.18 11.23 -13.39
N SER A 214 -14.78 10.71 -12.32
CA SER A 214 -15.21 11.53 -11.17
C SER A 214 -14.02 12.24 -10.52
N ASP A 215 -12.85 11.56 -10.38
CA ASP A 215 -11.63 12.19 -9.84
C ASP A 215 -11.18 13.38 -10.68
N LEU A 216 -11.21 13.23 -12.01
CA LEU A 216 -10.89 14.31 -12.95
C LEU A 216 -11.94 15.43 -12.93
N TRP A 217 -13.20 15.05 -12.87
CA TRP A 217 -14.29 16.02 -12.81
C TRP A 217 -14.23 16.88 -11.55
N TYR A 218 -14.01 16.24 -10.41
CA TYR A 218 -13.91 16.95 -9.13
C TYR A 218 -12.69 17.89 -9.10
N SER A 219 -11.54 17.44 -9.53
CA SER A 219 -10.31 18.24 -9.50
C SER A 219 -10.30 19.37 -10.54
N ASN A 220 -10.75 19.11 -11.78
CA ASN A 220 -10.61 20.06 -12.87
C ASN A 220 -11.79 21.01 -13.04
N PHE A 221 -13.02 20.57 -12.73
CA PHE A 221 -14.24 21.37 -13.00
C PHE A 221 -14.95 21.81 -11.73
N MET A 222 -14.80 21.09 -10.61
CA MET A 222 -15.42 21.44 -9.33
C MET A 222 -14.43 22.04 -8.31
N HIS A 223 -13.16 22.22 -8.70
CA HIS A 223 -12.09 22.74 -7.84
C HIS A 223 -11.93 21.99 -6.50
N ARG A 224 -12.11 20.66 -6.53
CA ARG A 224 -11.96 19.77 -5.37
C ARG A 224 -10.67 18.98 -5.50
N GLU A 225 -9.57 19.64 -5.17
CA GLU A 225 -8.22 19.05 -5.33
C GLU A 225 -7.81 18.20 -4.13
N THR A 226 -8.68 18.07 -3.15
CA THR A 226 -8.42 17.28 -1.93
C THR A 226 -9.50 16.22 -1.77
N ARG A 227 -9.07 14.98 -1.51
CA ARG A 227 -9.97 13.86 -1.23
C ARG A 227 -9.65 13.24 0.12
N VAL A 228 -10.67 13.16 0.98
CA VAL A 228 -10.57 12.45 2.24
C VAL A 228 -10.97 10.99 2.05
N LEU A 229 -10.13 10.08 2.51
CA LEU A 229 -10.36 8.64 2.49
C LEU A 229 -10.55 8.14 3.92
N LEU A 230 -11.77 7.74 4.25
CA LEU A 230 -12.18 7.36 5.60
C LEU A 230 -12.53 5.88 5.66
N THR A 231 -11.91 5.14 6.55
CA THR A 231 -12.24 3.74 6.76
C THR A 231 -12.98 3.56 8.10
N TYR A 232 -14.21 3.07 8.06
CA TYR A 232 -14.95 2.70 9.27
C TYR A 232 -14.71 1.22 9.60
N SER A 233 -13.41 0.86 9.57
CA SER A 233 -12.87 -0.40 10.03
C SER A 233 -11.48 -0.18 10.60
N TRP A 234 -11.28 -0.53 11.88
CA TRP A 234 -9.95 -0.47 12.50
C TRP A 234 -8.90 -1.27 11.74
N LYS A 235 -9.30 -2.39 11.16
CA LYS A 235 -8.43 -3.25 10.35
C LYS A 235 -7.93 -2.56 9.08
N MET A 236 -8.71 -1.65 8.51
CA MET A 236 -8.36 -0.94 7.27
C MET A 236 -7.73 0.44 7.51
N ARG A 237 -7.36 0.80 8.74
CA ARG A 237 -6.88 2.15 9.10
C ARG A 237 -5.64 2.60 8.31
N PHE A 238 -4.85 1.65 7.78
CA PHE A 238 -3.66 1.92 6.95
C PHE A 238 -3.95 1.91 5.44
N PHE A 239 -5.17 1.71 5.03
CA PHE A 239 -5.53 1.77 3.61
C PHE A 239 -5.31 3.17 3.02
N ASN A 240 -5.53 4.21 3.83
CA ASN A 240 -5.24 5.59 3.45
C ASN A 240 -3.76 5.80 3.10
N ASP A 241 -2.83 5.31 3.93
CA ASP A 241 -1.39 5.49 3.72
C ASP A 241 -0.93 4.80 2.41
N TYR A 242 -1.43 3.58 2.16
CA TYR A 242 -1.23 2.88 0.90
C TYR A 242 -1.80 3.66 -0.30
N ALA A 243 -3.04 4.14 -0.21
CA ALA A 243 -3.68 4.89 -1.28
C ALA A 243 -2.98 6.22 -1.57
N GLN A 244 -2.46 6.91 -0.55
CA GLN A 244 -1.63 8.10 -0.71
C GLN A 244 -0.44 7.81 -1.62
N GLN A 245 0.35 6.79 -1.30
CA GLN A 245 1.50 6.43 -2.13
C GLN A 245 1.06 6.01 -3.54
N LEU A 246 0.08 5.11 -3.64
CA LEU A 246 -0.39 4.62 -4.93
C LEU A 246 -0.82 5.76 -5.86
N GLU A 247 -1.68 6.63 -5.39
CA GLU A 247 -2.29 7.67 -6.21
C GLU A 247 -1.38 8.88 -6.40
N MET A 248 -0.89 9.46 -5.31
CA MET A 248 -0.13 10.72 -5.37
C MET A 248 1.20 10.54 -6.08
N GLU A 249 1.84 9.37 -5.97
CA GLU A 249 3.06 9.08 -6.72
C GLU A 249 2.78 8.70 -8.18
N SER A 250 1.63 8.07 -8.49
CA SER A 250 1.27 7.67 -9.85
C SER A 250 0.75 8.81 -10.70
N ILE A 251 -0.13 9.64 -10.16
CA ILE A 251 -0.82 10.70 -10.91
C ILE A 251 -0.43 12.13 -10.48
N GLY A 252 0.36 12.31 -9.41
CA GLY A 252 0.88 13.61 -8.98
C GLY A 252 2.02 14.11 -9.87
N LYS A 253 1.74 14.41 -11.14
CA LYS A 253 2.70 14.79 -12.16
C LYS A 253 2.25 16.06 -12.90
N GLN A 254 3.16 16.65 -13.69
CA GLN A 254 2.76 17.74 -14.58
C GLN A 254 1.76 17.24 -15.62
N PRO A 255 0.73 18.02 -15.95
CA PRO A 255 -0.23 17.65 -16.98
C PRO A 255 0.47 17.56 -18.35
N ASN A 256 -0.07 16.71 -19.23
CA ASN A 256 0.34 16.72 -20.63
C ASN A 256 -0.02 18.08 -21.24
N LYS A 257 0.91 18.68 -21.98
CA LYS A 257 0.73 20.02 -22.61
C LYS A 257 -0.49 20.11 -23.53
N ASN A 258 -0.91 18.99 -24.11
CA ASN A 258 -2.05 18.91 -25.01
C ASN A 258 -3.34 18.47 -24.33
N SER A 259 -3.30 18.15 -23.04
CA SER A 259 -4.48 17.71 -22.29
C SER A 259 -5.42 18.88 -22.00
N ILE A 260 -6.71 18.59 -22.08
CA ILE A 260 -7.76 19.51 -21.59
C ILE A 260 -7.77 19.61 -20.05
N PHE A 261 -7.18 18.62 -19.38
CA PHE A 261 -7.09 18.57 -17.92
C PHE A 261 -5.83 19.27 -17.44
N GLN A 262 -5.99 20.27 -16.57
CA GLN A 262 -4.90 21.06 -16.01
C GLN A 262 -4.48 20.61 -14.62
N LYS A 263 -5.33 19.83 -13.93
CA LYS A 263 -5.08 19.24 -12.62
C LYS A 263 -4.92 17.73 -12.78
N THR A 264 -3.84 17.17 -12.26
CA THR A 264 -3.53 15.74 -12.42
C THR A 264 -3.95 14.90 -11.22
N GLY A 265 -3.31 15.05 -10.08
CA GLY A 265 -3.59 14.28 -8.87
C GLY A 265 -4.33 15.10 -7.82
N GLN A 266 -5.15 14.43 -7.02
CA GLN A 266 -5.72 15.00 -5.79
C GLN A 266 -4.77 14.75 -4.62
N ILE A 267 -4.81 15.63 -3.61
CA ILE A 267 -4.22 15.36 -2.30
C ILE A 267 -5.12 14.35 -1.59
N VAL A 268 -4.61 13.17 -1.32
CA VAL A 268 -5.30 12.13 -0.57
C VAL A 268 -4.85 12.18 0.88
N PHE A 269 -5.79 12.29 1.81
CA PHE A 269 -5.55 12.18 3.25
C PHE A 269 -6.70 11.43 3.90
N GLY A 270 -6.59 11.08 5.17
CA GLY A 270 -7.69 10.40 5.85
C GLY A 270 -7.23 9.51 6.99
N GLY A 271 -7.86 8.34 7.10
CA GLY A 271 -7.55 7.35 8.12
C GLY A 271 -8.78 6.71 8.74
N PHE A 272 -8.69 6.28 10.02
CA PHE A 272 -9.79 5.67 10.72
C PHE A 272 -10.90 6.67 11.02
N GLY A 273 -12.10 6.45 10.47
CA GLY A 273 -13.20 7.38 10.48
C GLY A 273 -13.62 7.85 11.89
N SER A 274 -13.65 6.94 12.85
CA SER A 274 -13.99 7.30 14.24
C SER A 274 -13.00 8.29 14.85
N THR A 275 -11.69 8.12 14.64
CA THR A 275 -10.66 9.09 15.09
C THR A 275 -10.77 10.40 14.33
N ALA A 276 -11.01 10.32 13.02
CA ALA A 276 -11.16 11.48 12.14
C ALA A 276 -12.32 12.40 12.58
N GLN A 277 -13.45 11.83 13.06
CA GLN A 277 -14.58 12.58 13.57
C GLN A 277 -14.21 13.50 14.75
N HIS A 278 -13.18 13.16 15.51
CA HIS A 278 -12.67 13.93 16.64
C HIS A 278 -11.41 14.75 16.29
N SER A 279 -11.09 14.91 15.02
CA SER A 279 -9.94 15.65 14.53
C SER A 279 -10.37 16.69 13.48
N TYR A 280 -10.51 16.29 12.23
CA TYR A 280 -10.71 17.23 11.10
C TYR A 280 -12.14 17.28 10.54
N PHE A 281 -13.11 16.60 11.12
CA PHE A 281 -14.51 16.70 10.67
C PHE A 281 -15.11 18.09 10.83
N GLN A 282 -14.63 18.90 11.77
CA GLN A 282 -15.00 20.30 11.85
C GLN A 282 -14.71 21.03 10.53
N LEU A 283 -13.54 20.79 9.93
CA LEU A 283 -13.19 21.33 8.62
C LEU A 283 -14.09 20.79 7.50
N LEU A 284 -14.39 19.49 7.52
CA LEU A 284 -15.21 18.85 6.48
C LEU A 284 -16.65 19.38 6.51
N HIS A 285 -17.21 19.58 7.70
CA HIS A 285 -18.60 19.99 7.86
C HIS A 285 -18.84 21.50 7.81
N GLN A 286 -17.91 22.33 8.25
CA GLN A 286 -18.12 23.78 8.35
C GLN A 286 -16.96 24.59 7.74
N GLY A 287 -15.88 23.95 7.29
CA GLY A 287 -14.74 24.67 6.70
C GLY A 287 -15.04 25.18 5.29
N THR A 288 -14.14 26.02 4.79
CA THR A 288 -14.22 26.62 3.45
C THR A 288 -13.46 25.84 2.38
N SER A 289 -12.74 24.77 2.78
CA SER A 289 -11.98 23.94 1.86
C SER A 289 -12.88 23.03 1.05
N SER A 290 -12.70 23.02 -0.27
CA SER A 290 -13.44 22.14 -1.18
C SER A 290 -12.84 20.74 -1.20
N VAL A 291 -13.56 19.76 -0.67
CA VAL A 291 -13.13 18.35 -0.60
C VAL A 291 -14.12 17.43 -1.31
N CYS A 292 -13.67 16.22 -1.67
CA CYS A 292 -14.54 15.08 -1.92
C CYS A 292 -14.18 13.94 -0.96
N ALA A 293 -15.02 12.92 -0.83
CA ALA A 293 -14.86 11.89 0.17
C ALA A 293 -15.06 10.49 -0.40
N ASP A 294 -14.16 9.57 -0.04
CA ASP A 294 -14.31 8.13 -0.20
C ASP A 294 -14.43 7.49 1.19
N ILE A 295 -15.55 6.87 1.47
CA ILE A 295 -15.84 6.27 2.78
C ILE A 295 -15.98 4.77 2.61
N PHE A 296 -15.29 4.00 3.47
CA PHE A 296 -15.31 2.54 3.48
C PHE A 296 -15.98 2.00 4.74
N THR A 297 -16.85 1.03 4.54
CA THR A 297 -17.48 0.26 5.62
C THR A 297 -17.52 -1.23 5.28
N ILE A 298 -17.81 -2.05 6.28
CA ILE A 298 -17.94 -3.50 6.14
C ILE A 298 -19.39 -3.89 6.46
N GLU A 299 -20.05 -4.64 5.57
CA GLU A 299 -21.45 -5.02 5.74
C GLU A 299 -21.68 -5.87 7.00
N ASP A 300 -20.76 -6.79 7.29
CA ASP A 300 -20.79 -7.61 8.51
C ASP A 300 -20.82 -6.77 9.81
N TYR A 301 -20.40 -5.50 9.76
CA TYR A 301 -20.44 -4.60 10.93
C TYR A 301 -21.85 -4.10 11.24
N LYS A 302 -22.79 -4.22 10.30
CA LYS A 302 -24.20 -3.90 10.53
C LYS A 302 -24.75 -4.55 11.81
N ASP A 303 -24.30 -5.78 12.08
CA ASP A 303 -24.73 -6.53 13.28
C ASP A 303 -23.66 -6.54 14.39
N LYS A 304 -22.39 -6.66 14.03
CA LYS A 304 -21.27 -6.85 14.98
C LYS A 304 -20.72 -5.53 15.54
N ASN A 305 -20.74 -4.45 14.75
CA ASN A 305 -20.23 -3.12 15.09
C ASN A 305 -21.22 -2.04 14.69
N LYS A 306 -22.46 -2.13 15.19
CA LYS A 306 -23.61 -1.29 14.79
C LYS A 306 -23.31 0.22 14.80
N LEU A 307 -22.63 0.71 15.84
CA LEU A 307 -22.30 2.12 15.96
C LEU A 307 -21.35 2.56 14.82
N LEU A 308 -20.29 1.80 14.59
CA LEU A 308 -19.30 2.12 13.57
C LEU A 308 -19.90 2.09 12.16
N PHE A 309 -20.76 1.08 11.88
CA PHE A 309 -21.51 1.01 10.63
C PHE A 309 -22.46 2.21 10.48
N ALA A 310 -23.24 2.53 11.51
CA ALA A 310 -24.15 3.68 11.50
C ALA A 310 -23.41 5.00 11.31
N GLN A 311 -22.23 5.17 11.93
CA GLN A 311 -21.39 6.36 11.73
C GLN A 311 -20.99 6.50 10.25
N SER A 312 -20.54 5.42 9.58
CA SER A 312 -20.18 5.48 8.17
C SER A 312 -21.33 5.95 7.28
N GLN A 313 -22.54 5.40 7.51
CA GLN A 313 -23.75 5.78 6.75
C GLN A 313 -24.15 7.23 7.02
N ALA A 314 -24.19 7.63 8.30
CA ALA A 314 -24.57 8.98 8.72
C ALA A 314 -23.60 10.03 8.17
N GLN A 315 -22.31 9.80 8.27
CA GLN A 315 -21.30 10.75 7.77
C GLN A 315 -21.32 10.87 6.24
N ALA A 316 -21.48 9.76 5.54
CA ALA A 316 -21.62 9.78 4.08
C ALA A 316 -22.86 10.60 3.66
N ASN A 317 -23.99 10.36 4.31
CA ASN A 317 -25.22 11.10 4.02
C ASN A 317 -25.11 12.58 4.40
N LEU A 318 -24.55 12.90 5.56
CA LEU A 318 -24.42 14.28 6.03
C LEU A 318 -23.49 15.11 5.13
N LEU A 319 -22.37 14.55 4.68
CA LEU A 319 -21.46 15.22 3.73
C LEU A 319 -22.15 15.46 2.38
N ALA A 320 -22.86 14.46 1.86
CA ALA A 320 -23.50 14.56 0.55
C ALA A 320 -24.71 15.52 0.55
N ASN A 321 -25.59 15.42 1.53
CA ASN A 321 -26.88 16.07 1.52
C ASN A 321 -27.01 17.23 2.52
N GLY A 322 -26.20 17.24 3.58
CA GLY A 322 -26.39 18.11 4.73
C GLY A 322 -27.68 17.78 5.50
N ASP A 323 -27.88 18.44 6.62
CA ASP A 323 -29.13 18.47 7.38
C ASP A 323 -29.15 19.78 8.17
N ASN A 324 -29.79 20.79 7.62
CA ASN A 324 -29.77 22.15 8.16
C ASN A 324 -31.19 22.69 8.50
N ALA A 325 -32.23 21.84 8.45
CA ALA A 325 -33.61 22.25 8.52
C ALA A 325 -33.96 23.05 9.78
N ASP A 326 -33.46 22.64 10.95
CA ASP A 326 -33.75 23.23 12.24
C ASP A 326 -32.52 23.82 12.94
N LEU A 327 -31.40 24.02 12.19
CA LEU A 327 -30.15 24.51 12.75
C LEU A 327 -30.03 26.05 12.63
N LYS A 328 -29.43 26.66 13.64
CA LYS A 328 -29.02 28.06 13.60
C LYS A 328 -27.89 28.26 12.59
N ASP A 329 -27.68 29.46 12.09
CA ASP A 329 -26.67 29.75 11.06
C ASP A 329 -25.25 29.26 11.41
N HIS A 330 -24.85 29.35 12.66
CA HIS A 330 -23.51 28.88 13.12
C HIS A 330 -23.44 27.37 13.37
N GLU A 331 -24.57 26.67 13.33
CA GLU A 331 -24.66 25.21 13.49
C GLU A 331 -24.77 24.49 12.12
N LYS A 332 -25.06 25.24 11.06
CA LYS A 332 -25.22 24.68 9.72
C LYS A 332 -23.95 24.01 9.22
N VAL A 333 -24.13 22.89 8.55
CA VAL A 333 -23.04 22.09 7.98
C VAL A 333 -23.01 22.22 6.46
N ASN A 334 -21.85 22.05 5.89
CA ASN A 334 -21.68 21.96 4.44
C ASN A 334 -22.45 20.78 3.88
N SER A 335 -22.96 20.94 2.67
CA SER A 335 -23.60 19.89 1.88
C SER A 335 -22.99 19.86 0.48
N ASN A 336 -23.46 18.95 -0.35
CA ASN A 336 -22.96 18.77 -1.72
C ASN A 336 -21.45 18.43 -1.79
N VAL A 337 -20.93 17.78 -0.75
CA VAL A 337 -19.61 17.16 -0.82
C VAL A 337 -19.74 15.87 -1.62
N PRO A 338 -19.10 15.75 -2.80
CA PRO A 338 -19.13 14.50 -3.56
C PRO A 338 -18.59 13.37 -2.68
N THR A 339 -19.42 12.36 -2.45
CA THR A 339 -19.12 11.29 -1.50
C THR A 339 -19.42 9.94 -2.12
N ASN A 340 -18.43 9.06 -2.14
CA ASN A 340 -18.59 7.64 -2.44
C ASN A 340 -18.64 6.85 -1.12
N LEU A 341 -19.58 5.94 -1.01
CA LEU A 341 -19.66 4.98 0.09
C LEU A 341 -19.40 3.57 -0.44
N PHE A 342 -18.23 3.04 -0.14
CA PHE A 342 -17.82 1.69 -0.50
C PHE A 342 -18.15 0.73 0.62
N THR A 343 -18.93 -0.31 0.31
CA THR A 343 -19.30 -1.35 1.26
C THR A 343 -18.69 -2.67 0.85
N LEU A 344 -17.73 -3.16 1.62
CA LEU A 344 -17.22 -4.50 1.46
C LEU A 344 -18.15 -5.47 2.18
N LYS A 345 -18.51 -6.56 1.53
CA LYS A 345 -19.39 -7.58 2.14
C LYS A 345 -18.74 -8.14 3.41
N THR A 346 -17.49 -8.56 3.32
CA THR A 346 -16.68 -9.10 4.42
C THR A 346 -15.22 -8.77 4.17
N LEU A 347 -14.45 -8.65 5.24
CA LEU A 347 -13.01 -8.39 5.18
C LEU A 347 -12.24 -9.72 5.29
N ASN A 348 -11.76 -10.19 4.15
CA ASN A 348 -10.94 -11.38 4.01
C ASN A 348 -9.84 -11.16 2.96
N PRO A 349 -8.87 -12.08 2.77
CA PRO A 349 -7.81 -11.90 1.79
C PRO A 349 -8.30 -11.66 0.37
N PHE A 350 -9.29 -12.43 -0.09
CA PHE A 350 -9.84 -12.30 -1.46
C PHE A 350 -10.47 -10.92 -1.68
N ASN A 351 -11.36 -10.47 -0.80
CA ASN A 351 -12.04 -9.18 -0.95
C ASN A 351 -11.09 -8.00 -0.82
N LEU A 352 -10.05 -8.11 0.02
CA LEU A 352 -9.00 -7.09 0.08
C LEU A 352 -8.18 -7.04 -1.21
N GLY A 353 -7.81 -8.19 -1.76
CA GLY A 353 -7.11 -8.27 -3.05
C GLY A 353 -7.94 -7.65 -4.18
N TYR A 354 -9.22 -7.97 -4.24
CA TYR A 354 -10.15 -7.37 -5.19
C TYR A 354 -10.22 -5.84 -5.06
N LEU A 355 -10.37 -5.33 -3.84
CA LEU A 355 -10.42 -3.90 -3.57
C LEU A 355 -9.13 -3.19 -4.02
N ILE A 356 -7.97 -3.73 -3.64
CA ILE A 356 -6.67 -3.12 -3.96
C ILE A 356 -6.45 -3.10 -5.48
N ALA A 357 -6.74 -4.20 -6.19
CA ALA A 357 -6.64 -4.22 -7.65
C ALA A 357 -7.60 -3.23 -8.31
N SER A 358 -8.82 -3.10 -7.79
CA SER A 358 -9.79 -2.09 -8.27
C SER A 358 -9.27 -0.66 -8.06
N TRP A 359 -8.54 -0.41 -6.96
CA TRP A 359 -7.93 0.89 -6.70
C TRP A 359 -6.75 1.18 -7.63
N GLU A 360 -5.96 0.15 -7.96
CA GLU A 360 -4.92 0.26 -8.98
C GLU A 360 -5.52 0.50 -10.37
N HIS A 361 -6.65 -0.15 -10.73
CA HIS A 361 -7.38 0.10 -11.97
C HIS A 361 -7.90 1.54 -12.05
N ARG A 362 -8.50 2.07 -10.98
CA ARG A 362 -8.92 3.48 -10.88
C ARG A 362 -7.76 4.42 -11.14
N THR A 363 -6.63 4.21 -10.46
CA THR A 363 -5.42 5.03 -10.61
C THR A 363 -4.85 4.94 -12.03
N PHE A 364 -4.78 3.73 -12.60
CA PHE A 364 -4.33 3.53 -13.97
C PHE A 364 -5.25 4.21 -14.99
N MET A 365 -6.57 4.02 -14.87
CA MET A 365 -7.56 4.62 -15.78
C MET A 365 -7.51 6.15 -15.71
N THR A 366 -7.39 6.73 -14.51
CA THR A 366 -7.21 8.17 -14.31
C THR A 366 -5.95 8.66 -15.02
N SER A 367 -4.84 7.92 -14.91
CA SER A 367 -3.58 8.27 -15.58
C SER A 367 -3.68 8.24 -17.11
N GLN A 368 -4.45 7.28 -17.66
CA GLN A 368 -4.67 7.17 -19.10
C GLN A 368 -5.51 8.35 -19.63
N MET A 369 -6.56 8.77 -18.91
CA MET A 369 -7.36 9.94 -19.25
C MET A 369 -6.53 11.23 -19.19
N LEU A 370 -5.54 11.31 -18.29
CA LEU A 370 -4.60 12.42 -18.15
C LEU A 370 -3.44 12.35 -19.14
N GLU A 371 -3.29 11.25 -19.88
CA GLU A 371 -2.17 11.00 -20.79
C GLU A 371 -0.80 11.09 -20.10
N ILE A 372 -0.71 10.59 -18.87
CA ILE A 372 0.52 10.54 -18.08
C ILE A 372 0.93 9.10 -17.77
N ASN A 373 2.23 8.87 -17.49
CA ASN A 373 2.75 7.57 -17.11
C ASN A 373 2.61 7.34 -15.59
N PRO A 374 1.80 6.36 -15.11
CA PRO A 374 1.62 6.12 -13.67
C PRO A 374 2.78 5.32 -13.03
N PHE A 375 3.78 4.88 -13.78
CA PHE A 375 4.80 3.93 -13.33
C PHE A 375 6.19 4.54 -13.09
N ASP A 376 6.36 5.83 -13.26
CA ASP A 376 7.57 6.58 -12.94
C ASP A 376 7.36 7.55 -11.76
N GLN A 377 8.44 8.15 -11.24
CA GLN A 377 8.44 9.09 -10.11
C GLN A 377 9.66 10.02 -10.12
N TYR A 378 9.82 10.78 -11.18
CA TYR A 378 10.98 11.67 -11.37
C TYR A 378 11.14 12.72 -10.26
N GLY A 379 10.04 13.19 -9.64
CA GLY A 379 10.09 14.12 -8.52
C GLY A 379 10.82 13.56 -7.30
N VAL A 380 10.62 12.28 -6.98
CA VAL A 380 11.34 11.59 -5.89
C VAL A 380 12.82 11.44 -6.25
N SER A 381 13.14 11.12 -7.49
CA SER A 381 14.53 10.97 -7.94
C SER A 381 15.31 12.27 -7.84
N ALA A 382 14.68 13.42 -8.10
CA ALA A 382 15.30 14.73 -7.96
C ALA A 382 15.71 15.00 -6.50
N GLY A 383 14.83 14.70 -5.52
CA GLY A 383 15.13 14.84 -4.10
C GLY A 383 16.40 14.08 -3.69
N LYS A 384 16.54 12.82 -4.13
CA LYS A 384 17.75 12.01 -3.86
C LYS A 384 19.03 12.63 -4.42
N ILE A 385 19.00 13.11 -5.65
CA ILE A 385 20.15 13.77 -6.28
C ILE A 385 20.59 14.99 -5.47
N PHE A 386 19.64 15.82 -5.02
CA PHE A 386 19.95 17.00 -4.20
C PHE A 386 20.43 16.64 -2.80
N THR A 387 19.93 15.57 -2.19
CA THR A 387 20.44 15.08 -0.90
C THR A 387 21.91 14.67 -1.01
N ASN A 388 22.28 13.88 -2.03
CA ASN A 388 23.66 13.45 -2.23
C ASN A 388 24.59 14.64 -2.49
N LYS A 389 24.14 15.59 -3.30
CA LYS A 389 24.90 16.84 -3.54
C LYS A 389 25.13 17.61 -2.24
N TYR A 390 24.13 17.72 -1.36
CA TYR A 390 24.26 18.39 -0.09
C TYR A 390 25.28 17.70 0.84
N LEU A 391 25.26 16.35 0.88
CA LEU A 391 26.22 15.56 1.65
C LEU A 391 27.65 15.76 1.12
N ASP A 392 27.85 15.70 -0.20
CA ASP A 392 29.16 15.93 -0.82
C ASP A 392 29.74 17.35 -0.52
N GLU A 393 28.87 18.36 -0.52
CA GLU A 393 29.27 19.75 -0.24
C GLU A 393 29.55 20.03 1.25
N HIS A 394 28.99 19.25 2.16
CA HIS A 394 29.07 19.51 3.62
C HIS A 394 29.82 18.43 4.41
N GLY A 395 30.47 17.49 3.73
CA GLY A 395 31.37 16.52 4.34
C GLY A 395 30.65 15.41 5.10
N GLY A 396 29.56 14.92 4.54
CA GLY A 396 28.83 13.75 5.03
C GLY A 396 29.59 12.46 4.81
#